data_078517d145583da51269a1b18b266f88
#
_entry.id   078517d145583da51269a1b18b266f88
#
_cell.length_a   1.000
_cell.length_b   1.000
_cell.length_c   1.000
_cell.angle_alpha   90.00
_cell.angle_beta   90.00
_cell.angle_gamma   90.00
#
_symmetry.space_group_name_H-M   'P 1'
#
loop_
_entity.id
_entity.type
_entity.pdbx_description
1 polymer ?
#
loop_
_entity_poly.entity_id
_entity_poly.type
_entity_poly.pdbx_seq_one_letter_code
_entity_poly.pdbx_strand_id
1 'polypeptide(L)'
;MSRKRIIKTTRPPKSYGDPEKNFPRVSIRRGQTTRVVRNPGNAVSKTTRNFTRPSDFVVPPINFLKNEFNKNSKESICFVVGGGPSLNGFDFTQLNGYDTIAVNKSVEFIQNPTYFITTDYSYFLKASLPIDQIKLKCKNTYFVANMSHDYMSYENGMVLDTRRNFVYKDLYQYTGVIESHKVDGFGSTISEFCNGNNSGHCGIQLALLLGYTKIYLLGFDLKSSGQTHFHQSYKEADQKSFKNKVNNYAATLSNTLAEYKGSQEIINLSSSSILATSPHIKTQSFNDVIGSVKPISINGNRTLDNLMVVGYYTVNTPYEEEAQNLLQSLNKLGINHDISGVKTLGSWQANTRFKAGFMLDMLIKWPNHRLLYVDCDAVVHKSPDLFKNYSCDIAVRWQDFRWRKNECLSGTIYMENNERTKRICELWRDININEGNESSRMEQWNLDTVINQMKEDPDFSYKNLPPEYTMIFDSMRGMYPNINPVIEHFQASRRFKSNVNQG
;
A
#
# COMPACT_ATOMS: atom_id res chain seq x y z
N MET A 1 -37.36 -39.90 34.90
CA MET A 1 -37.08 -38.55 35.45
C MET A 1 -35.71 -38.10 35.00
N SER A 2 -35.65 -37.29 33.95
CA SER A 2 -34.39 -36.79 33.34
C SER A 2 -34.34 -35.26 33.49
N ARG A 3 -33.33 -34.77 34.21
CA ARG A 3 -33.12 -33.34 34.44
C ARG A 3 -32.38 -32.73 33.24
N LYS A 4 -33.03 -31.86 32.47
CA LYS A 4 -32.40 -31.00 31.47
C LYS A 4 -31.56 -29.95 32.15
N ARG A 5 -30.25 -29.88 31.83
CA ARG A 5 -29.36 -28.78 32.16
C ARG A 5 -29.58 -27.63 31.14
N ILE A 6 -29.94 -26.47 31.66
CA ILE A 6 -30.03 -25.23 30.90
C ILE A 6 -28.60 -24.65 30.79
N ILE A 7 -28.11 -24.52 29.57
CA ILE A 7 -26.83 -23.83 29.25
C ILE A 7 -27.17 -22.31 29.19
N LYS A 8 -26.60 -21.55 30.13
CA LYS A 8 -26.65 -20.09 30.10
C LYS A 8 -25.74 -19.59 28.98
N THR A 9 -26.30 -18.97 27.97
CA THR A 9 -25.58 -18.23 26.94
C THR A 9 -24.97 -16.98 27.55
N THR A 10 -23.65 -16.85 27.48
CA THR A 10 -22.91 -15.65 27.85
C THR A 10 -23.21 -14.53 26.87
N ARG A 11 -23.47 -13.33 27.41
CA ARG A 11 -23.70 -12.11 26.63
C ARG A 11 -22.50 -11.79 25.74
N PRO A 12 -22.73 -11.22 24.52
CA PRO A 12 -21.65 -10.70 23.69
C PRO A 12 -20.97 -9.51 24.40
N PRO A 13 -19.68 -9.25 24.12
CA PRO A 13 -18.97 -8.15 24.71
C PRO A 13 -19.57 -6.80 24.35
N LYS A 14 -19.56 -5.87 25.29
CA LYS A 14 -20.08 -4.51 25.18
C LYS A 14 -19.50 -3.81 23.95
N SER A 15 -20.38 -3.18 23.16
CA SER A 15 -20.03 -2.27 22.08
C SER A 15 -19.00 -1.24 22.53
N TYR A 16 -17.97 -1.03 21.73
CA TYR A 16 -17.05 0.08 21.86
C TYR A 16 -17.85 1.39 21.91
N GLY A 17 -17.56 2.22 22.92
CA GLY A 17 -18.21 3.51 23.10
C GLY A 17 -17.98 4.43 21.90
N ASP A 18 -18.93 5.33 21.71
CA ASP A 18 -18.97 6.35 20.68
C ASP A 18 -17.61 7.05 20.53
N PRO A 19 -16.90 6.93 19.38
CA PRO A 19 -15.58 7.51 19.20
C PRO A 19 -15.56 9.04 19.29
N GLU A 20 -16.71 9.71 19.13
CA GLU A 20 -16.79 11.17 19.26
C GLU A 20 -16.57 11.68 20.69
N LYS A 21 -16.66 10.82 21.71
CA LYS A 21 -16.50 11.23 23.10
C LYS A 21 -15.07 11.27 23.62
N ASN A 22 -14.13 10.71 22.89
CA ASN A 22 -12.73 10.56 23.34
C ASN A 22 -11.74 11.56 22.72
N PHE A 23 -12.20 12.53 21.93
CA PHE A 23 -11.34 13.55 21.35
C PHE A 23 -11.39 14.84 22.16
N PRO A 24 -10.24 15.46 22.51
CA PRO A 24 -10.23 16.74 23.22
C PRO A 24 -10.84 17.84 22.35
N ARG A 25 -11.96 18.40 22.79
CA ARG A 25 -12.56 19.59 22.19
C ARG A 25 -11.79 20.82 22.66
N VAL A 26 -11.28 21.59 21.71
CA VAL A 26 -10.71 22.92 21.99
C VAL A 26 -11.84 23.94 21.89
N SER A 27 -12.20 24.59 22.99
CA SER A 27 -13.22 25.64 22.97
C SER A 27 -12.58 26.98 22.62
N ILE A 28 -12.91 27.54 21.48
CA ILE A 28 -12.55 28.91 21.08
C ILE A 28 -13.82 29.77 21.23
N ARG A 29 -13.75 30.81 22.05
CA ARG A 29 -14.85 31.80 22.16
C ARG A 29 -14.97 32.61 20.88
N ARG A 30 -16.19 32.72 20.34
CA ARG A 30 -16.51 33.59 19.20
C ARG A 30 -16.12 35.04 19.53
N GLY A 31 -15.28 35.64 18.66
CA GLY A 31 -15.15 37.09 18.62
C GLY A 31 -13.75 37.68 18.61
N GLN A 32 -12.70 36.96 18.20
CA GLN A 32 -11.40 37.60 17.99
C GLN A 32 -10.72 37.12 16.72
N THR A 33 -10.40 38.06 15.85
CA THR A 33 -9.51 37.94 14.70
C THR A 33 -8.15 37.42 15.13
N THR A 34 -7.60 36.49 14.39
CA THR A 34 -6.37 35.78 14.57
C THR A 34 -5.17 36.69 14.86
N ARG A 35 -4.81 36.77 16.12
CA ARG A 35 -3.44 36.98 16.59
C ARG A 35 -3.17 35.86 17.60
N VAL A 36 -2.08 35.13 17.39
CA VAL A 36 -1.57 34.22 18.40
C VAL A 36 -1.23 35.02 19.64
N VAL A 37 -2.13 35.03 20.61
CA VAL A 37 -1.90 35.66 21.90
C VAL A 37 -1.17 34.66 22.76
N ARG A 38 0.12 34.85 22.97
CA ARG A 38 0.82 34.29 24.13
C ARG A 38 0.25 34.91 25.37
N ASN A 39 -0.53 34.22 26.15
CA ASN A 39 -0.91 34.61 27.49
C ASN A 39 0.12 34.11 28.49
N PRO A 40 0.80 35.03 29.24
CA PRO A 40 1.64 34.62 30.37
C PRO A 40 0.78 34.55 31.64
N GLY A 41 0.59 33.37 32.18
CA GLY A 41 0.10 33.22 33.56
C GLY A 41 -1.21 32.47 33.69
N ASN A 42 -1.16 31.17 33.65
CA ASN A 42 -1.85 30.26 34.59
C ASN A 42 -1.25 28.86 34.42
N ALA A 43 -0.74 28.36 35.52
CA ALA A 43 -0.09 27.07 35.60
C ALA A 43 -1.13 25.94 35.41
N VAL A 44 -1.29 25.52 34.17
CA VAL A 44 -1.87 24.23 33.81
C VAL A 44 -0.71 23.25 33.78
N SER A 45 -0.77 22.21 34.56
CA SER A 45 0.22 21.16 34.68
C SER A 45 0.73 20.73 33.31
N LYS A 46 2.02 21.02 33.06
CA LYS A 46 2.74 20.66 31.84
C LYS A 46 3.00 19.17 31.82
N THR A 47 2.07 18.40 31.33
CA THR A 47 2.42 17.24 30.53
C THR A 47 2.48 17.68 29.06
N THR A 48 3.40 18.56 28.75
CA THR A 48 3.94 18.69 27.41
C THR A 48 4.66 17.36 27.15
N ARG A 49 3.95 16.36 26.60
CA ARG A 49 4.63 15.38 25.76
C ARG A 49 5.29 16.21 24.68
N ASN A 50 6.61 16.39 24.78
CA ASN A 50 7.43 16.83 23.69
C ASN A 50 7.19 15.80 22.58
N PHE A 51 6.29 16.10 21.65
CA PHE A 51 6.31 15.48 20.34
C PHE A 51 7.57 16.05 19.68
N THR A 52 8.71 15.38 19.91
CA THR A 52 9.80 15.43 18.97
C THR A 52 9.16 15.14 17.61
N ARG A 53 9.25 16.11 16.66
CA ARG A 53 9.04 15.81 15.26
C ARG A 53 9.70 14.45 15.03
N PRO A 54 9.02 13.46 14.46
CA PRO A 54 9.77 12.48 13.74
C PRO A 54 10.53 13.30 12.70
N SER A 55 11.85 13.33 12.80
CA SER A 55 12.76 14.02 11.86
C SER A 55 12.58 13.55 10.42
N ASP A 56 11.73 12.57 10.21
CA ASP A 56 11.50 11.77 9.03
C ASP A 56 10.08 11.92 8.47
N PHE A 57 9.31 12.92 8.90
CA PHE A 57 8.14 13.35 8.16
C PHE A 57 8.59 14.14 6.92
N VAL A 58 9.34 13.47 6.09
CA VAL A 58 9.54 13.87 4.71
C VAL A 58 8.23 13.54 4.02
N VAL A 59 7.35 14.54 3.82
CA VAL A 59 6.47 14.54 2.64
C VAL A 59 7.39 14.08 1.51
N PRO A 60 7.17 12.93 0.86
CA PRO A 60 8.06 12.50 -0.22
C PRO A 60 8.19 13.71 -1.13
N PRO A 61 9.41 14.20 -1.38
CA PRO A 61 9.55 15.43 -2.11
C PRO A 61 8.82 15.22 -3.42
N ILE A 62 8.15 16.25 -3.91
CA ILE A 62 7.45 16.32 -5.21
C ILE A 62 8.25 15.66 -6.35
N ASN A 63 9.57 15.58 -6.20
CA ASN A 63 10.48 14.84 -7.06
C ASN A 63 10.24 13.32 -7.12
N PHE A 64 9.65 12.72 -6.11
CA PHE A 64 9.30 11.29 -6.14
C PHE A 64 8.18 11.02 -7.17
N LEU A 65 7.20 11.89 -7.24
CA LEU A 65 6.19 11.84 -8.30
C LEU A 65 6.83 12.06 -9.67
N LYS A 66 7.73 13.03 -9.85
CA LYS A 66 8.41 13.28 -11.14
C LYS A 66 9.15 12.06 -11.68
N ASN A 67 9.76 11.24 -10.85
CA ASN A 67 10.49 10.04 -11.28
C ASN A 67 9.55 8.90 -11.70
N GLU A 68 8.31 8.87 -11.22
CA GLU A 68 7.28 7.94 -11.73
C GLU A 68 6.65 8.44 -13.04
N PHE A 69 6.67 9.76 -13.31
CA PHE A 69 6.08 10.37 -14.51
C PHE A 69 6.84 10.14 -15.82
N ASN A 70 8.07 9.65 -15.77
CA ASN A 70 8.92 9.45 -16.96
C ASN A 70 8.81 8.06 -17.61
N LYS A 71 7.75 7.31 -17.38
CA LYS A 71 7.49 6.10 -18.17
C LYS A 71 6.89 6.50 -19.53
N ASN A 72 7.77 6.71 -20.52
CA ASN A 72 7.45 6.77 -21.95
C ASN A 72 6.87 5.43 -22.43
N SER A 73 5.66 5.07 -22.04
CA SER A 73 4.92 3.96 -22.62
C SER A 73 3.90 4.50 -23.61
N LYS A 74 3.90 3.96 -24.81
CA LYS A 74 3.09 4.40 -25.97
C LYS A 74 1.58 4.49 -25.73
N GLU A 75 1.01 3.79 -24.77
CA GLU A 75 -0.33 3.95 -24.23
C GLU A 75 -0.32 3.47 -22.78
N SER A 76 -0.51 4.40 -21.85
CA SER A 76 -0.70 4.08 -20.44
C SER A 76 -2.13 4.38 -20.04
N ILE A 77 -2.80 3.40 -19.44
CA ILE A 77 -4.19 3.51 -19.03
C ILE A 77 -4.35 3.39 -17.54
N CYS A 78 -5.35 4.08 -16.99
CA CYS A 78 -5.71 4.01 -15.59
C CYS A 78 -7.22 4.02 -15.40
N PHE A 79 -7.73 3.20 -14.48
CA PHE A 79 -9.12 3.26 -14.03
C PHE A 79 -9.22 4.04 -12.73
N VAL A 80 -9.92 5.16 -12.73
CA VAL A 80 -10.28 5.90 -11.51
C VAL A 80 -11.63 5.39 -11.04
N VAL A 81 -11.66 4.76 -9.86
CA VAL A 81 -12.84 4.04 -9.37
C VAL A 81 -13.50 4.79 -8.23
N GLY A 82 -14.65 5.35 -8.49
CA GLY A 82 -15.50 6.03 -7.52
C GLY A 82 -16.44 5.08 -6.76
N GLY A 83 -17.48 5.64 -6.17
CA GLY A 83 -18.44 4.91 -5.35
C GLY A 83 -19.86 4.83 -5.91
N GLY A 84 -20.10 5.24 -7.17
CA GLY A 84 -21.43 5.38 -7.72
C GLY A 84 -22.19 4.07 -7.91
N PRO A 85 -23.53 4.11 -7.90
CA PRO A 85 -24.38 2.92 -7.95
C PRO A 85 -24.31 2.14 -9.27
N SER A 86 -23.74 2.68 -10.34
CA SER A 86 -23.45 1.92 -11.56
C SER A 86 -22.52 0.73 -11.34
N LEU A 87 -21.85 0.67 -10.19
CA LEU A 87 -21.01 -0.45 -9.78
C LEU A 87 -21.78 -1.53 -8.98
N ASN A 88 -23.09 -1.45 -8.86
CA ASN A 88 -23.87 -2.54 -8.27
C ASN A 88 -23.67 -3.84 -9.05
N GLY A 89 -23.21 -4.88 -8.37
CA GLY A 89 -22.95 -6.18 -8.99
C GLY A 89 -21.72 -6.22 -9.92
N PHE A 90 -20.91 -5.15 -9.93
CA PHE A 90 -19.68 -5.12 -10.72
C PHE A 90 -18.64 -6.09 -10.13
N ASP A 91 -18.09 -6.92 -11.00
CA ASP A 91 -16.99 -7.81 -10.64
C ASP A 91 -15.64 -7.08 -10.72
N PHE A 92 -15.15 -6.64 -9.55
CA PHE A 92 -13.89 -5.90 -9.44
C PHE A 92 -12.66 -6.72 -9.83
N THR A 93 -12.77 -8.05 -9.96
CA THR A 93 -11.65 -8.89 -10.44
C THR A 93 -11.29 -8.59 -11.90
N GLN A 94 -12.23 -8.02 -12.67
CA GLN A 94 -11.99 -7.55 -14.03
C GLN A 94 -10.99 -6.38 -14.12
N LEU A 95 -10.71 -5.71 -13.00
CA LEU A 95 -9.69 -4.66 -12.94
C LEU A 95 -8.29 -5.22 -12.64
N ASN A 96 -8.16 -6.52 -12.38
CA ASN A 96 -6.85 -7.13 -12.11
C ASN A 96 -5.93 -6.97 -13.34
N GLY A 97 -4.71 -6.52 -13.08
CA GLY A 97 -3.72 -6.27 -14.12
C GLY A 97 -3.79 -4.89 -14.78
N TYR A 98 -4.72 -4.03 -14.36
CA TYR A 98 -4.78 -2.63 -14.77
C TYR A 98 -4.38 -1.70 -13.64
N ASP A 99 -3.75 -0.58 -13.98
CA ASP A 99 -3.53 0.47 -12.99
C ASP A 99 -4.86 1.10 -12.56
N THR A 100 -5.05 1.20 -11.25
CA THR A 100 -6.28 1.70 -10.66
C THR A 100 -6.00 2.75 -9.59
N ILE A 101 -6.83 3.78 -9.54
CA ILE A 101 -6.87 4.75 -8.44
C ILE A 101 -8.20 4.54 -7.71
N ALA A 102 -8.13 3.96 -6.52
CA ALA A 102 -9.28 3.78 -5.66
C ALA A 102 -9.62 5.09 -4.94
N VAL A 103 -10.86 5.53 -5.06
CA VAL A 103 -11.36 6.75 -4.42
C VAL A 103 -12.24 6.39 -3.23
N ASN A 104 -11.85 6.83 -2.03
CA ASN A 104 -12.58 6.55 -0.80
C ASN A 104 -12.84 5.03 -0.61
N LYS A 105 -14.07 4.64 -0.30
CA LYS A 105 -14.43 3.24 0.01
C LYS A 105 -14.31 2.26 -1.16
N SER A 106 -14.10 2.69 -2.38
CA SER A 106 -13.85 1.74 -3.48
C SER A 106 -12.60 0.89 -3.25
N VAL A 107 -11.64 1.36 -2.44
CA VAL A 107 -10.46 0.59 -2.03
C VAL A 107 -10.78 -0.70 -1.30
N GLU A 108 -11.93 -0.77 -0.63
CA GLU A 108 -12.36 -1.96 0.12
C GLU A 108 -12.74 -3.11 -0.83
N PHE A 109 -13.17 -2.81 -2.07
CA PHE A 109 -13.71 -3.75 -3.05
C PHE A 109 -12.71 -4.14 -4.14
N ILE A 110 -11.77 -3.26 -4.49
CA ILE A 110 -10.72 -3.57 -5.46
C ILE A 110 -9.67 -4.43 -4.75
N GLN A 111 -9.32 -5.56 -5.34
CA GLN A 111 -8.40 -6.50 -4.72
C GLN A 111 -7.01 -5.88 -4.52
N ASN A 112 -6.46 -5.25 -5.56
CA ASN A 112 -5.11 -4.68 -5.57
C ASN A 112 -5.10 -3.34 -6.31
N PRO A 113 -5.60 -2.26 -5.70
CA PRO A 113 -5.56 -0.95 -6.35
C PRO A 113 -4.12 -0.44 -6.40
N THR A 114 -3.73 0.17 -7.52
CA THR A 114 -2.38 0.74 -7.66
C THR A 114 -2.21 1.93 -6.72
N TYR A 115 -3.22 2.80 -6.65
CA TYR A 115 -3.21 3.98 -5.79
C TYR A 115 -4.52 4.12 -5.02
N PHE A 116 -4.43 4.75 -3.87
CA PHE A 116 -5.57 5.21 -3.09
C PHE A 116 -5.53 6.72 -2.90
N ILE A 117 -6.69 7.38 -3.01
CA ILE A 117 -6.79 8.82 -2.76
C ILE A 117 -8.10 9.16 -2.03
N THR A 118 -8.01 10.10 -1.09
CA THR A 118 -9.15 10.66 -0.38
C THR A 118 -8.94 12.12 0.02
N THR A 119 -10.03 12.88 0.09
CA THR A 119 -10.09 14.22 0.72
C THR A 119 -10.93 14.16 2.01
N ASP A 120 -11.45 12.99 2.37
CA ASP A 120 -12.36 12.85 3.50
C ASP A 120 -11.58 12.70 4.80
N TYR A 121 -11.50 13.77 5.57
CA TYR A 121 -10.88 13.79 6.90
C TYR A 121 -11.49 12.78 7.87
N SER A 122 -12.74 12.41 7.67
CA SER A 122 -13.40 11.42 8.51
C SER A 122 -13.30 10.00 7.95
N TYR A 123 -12.52 9.79 6.89
CA TYR A 123 -12.40 8.48 6.25
C TYR A 123 -12.00 7.39 7.26
N PHE A 124 -11.01 7.65 8.11
CA PHE A 124 -10.57 6.71 9.15
C PHE A 124 -11.67 6.32 10.14
N LEU A 125 -12.57 7.26 10.44
CA LEU A 125 -13.68 7.02 11.36
C LEU A 125 -14.81 6.22 10.73
N LYS A 126 -14.85 6.16 9.39
CA LYS A 126 -15.92 5.55 8.60
C LYS A 126 -15.46 4.35 7.79
N ALA A 127 -14.16 4.19 7.61
CA ALA A 127 -13.60 3.09 6.85
C ALA A 127 -13.75 1.77 7.60
N SER A 128 -14.12 0.72 6.89
CA SER A 128 -14.08 -0.65 7.39
C SER A 128 -12.65 -1.19 7.38
N LEU A 129 -11.79 -0.60 6.53
CA LEU A 129 -10.41 -0.99 6.33
C LEU A 129 -9.46 0.08 6.89
N PRO A 130 -8.62 -0.22 7.89
CA PRO A 130 -7.61 0.70 8.41
C PRO A 130 -6.59 1.12 7.35
N ILE A 131 -5.95 2.29 7.52
CA ILE A 131 -5.02 2.83 6.51
C ILE A 131 -3.77 1.95 6.32
N ASP A 132 -3.28 1.31 7.37
CA ASP A 132 -2.19 0.36 7.30
C ASP A 132 -2.52 -0.81 6.37
N GLN A 133 -3.73 -1.38 6.46
CA GLN A 133 -4.21 -2.39 5.54
C GLN A 133 -4.41 -1.86 4.11
N ILE A 134 -4.86 -0.61 3.96
CA ILE A 134 -4.93 0.03 2.64
C ILE A 134 -3.53 0.16 2.04
N LYS A 135 -2.54 0.53 2.84
CA LYS A 135 -1.14 0.64 2.39
C LYS A 135 -0.55 -0.70 1.95
N LEU A 136 -1.00 -1.81 2.50
CA LEU A 136 -0.60 -3.14 2.03
C LEU A 136 -1.18 -3.47 0.65
N LYS A 137 -2.39 -2.99 0.35
CA LYS A 137 -3.07 -3.22 -0.94
C LYS A 137 -2.60 -2.28 -2.05
N CYS A 138 -2.20 -1.06 -1.71
CA CYS A 138 -1.93 0.01 -2.68
C CYS A 138 -0.43 0.30 -2.77
N LYS A 139 0.06 0.59 -3.97
CA LYS A 139 1.44 1.08 -4.17
C LYS A 139 1.68 2.36 -3.37
N ASN A 140 0.74 3.31 -3.47
CA ASN A 140 0.80 4.56 -2.72
C ASN A 140 -0.59 5.01 -2.27
N THR A 141 -0.64 5.69 -1.11
CA THR A 141 -1.86 6.23 -0.52
C THR A 141 -1.73 7.73 -0.35
N TYR A 142 -2.67 8.50 -0.90
CA TYR A 142 -2.64 9.95 -0.87
C TYR A 142 -3.83 10.53 -0.12
N PHE A 143 -3.53 11.49 0.74
CA PHE A 143 -4.52 12.35 1.36
C PHE A 143 -4.45 13.73 0.72
N VAL A 144 -5.57 14.30 0.25
CA VAL A 144 -5.62 15.66 -0.26
C VAL A 144 -6.16 16.57 0.83
N ALA A 145 -5.29 17.40 1.36
CA ALA A 145 -5.62 18.45 2.33
C ALA A 145 -6.24 19.64 1.58
N ASN A 146 -7.56 19.81 1.73
CA ASN A 146 -8.26 20.92 1.11
C ASN A 146 -8.02 22.23 1.90
N MET A 147 -7.13 23.05 1.37
CA MET A 147 -6.76 24.36 1.91
C MET A 147 -7.47 25.53 1.21
N SER A 148 -8.46 25.26 0.36
CA SER A 148 -9.20 26.29 -0.40
C SER A 148 -10.18 27.11 0.45
N HIS A 149 -10.29 26.81 1.74
CA HIS A 149 -11.20 27.50 2.65
C HIS A 149 -10.44 28.13 3.82
N ASP A 150 -10.76 29.35 4.18
CA ASP A 150 -10.13 30.14 5.26
C ASP A 150 -10.18 29.48 6.64
N TYR A 151 -11.10 28.54 6.85
CA TYR A 151 -11.22 27.78 8.10
C TYR A 151 -10.32 26.55 8.17
N MET A 152 -9.56 26.27 7.11
CA MET A 152 -8.63 25.14 7.03
C MET A 152 -7.20 25.66 7.10
N SER A 153 -6.37 24.99 7.88
CA SER A 153 -4.94 25.22 7.90
C SER A 153 -4.18 23.91 8.04
N TYR A 154 -3.00 23.87 7.46
CA TYR A 154 -2.09 22.72 7.57
C TYR A 154 -0.80 23.16 8.23
N GLU A 155 -0.47 22.54 9.36
CA GLU A 155 0.74 22.86 10.10
C GLU A 155 1.27 21.60 10.78
N ASN A 156 2.56 21.32 10.64
CA ASN A 156 3.25 20.23 11.30
C ASN A 156 2.61 18.83 11.11
N GLY A 157 2.13 18.53 9.90
CA GLY A 157 1.49 17.24 9.59
C GLY A 157 0.06 17.10 10.13
N MET A 158 -0.53 18.20 10.58
CA MET A 158 -1.90 18.25 11.08
C MET A 158 -2.75 19.20 10.24
N VAL A 159 -4.01 18.86 10.03
CA VAL A 159 -5.00 19.76 9.45
C VAL A 159 -5.95 20.23 10.54
N LEU A 160 -6.12 21.53 10.65
CA LEU A 160 -7.04 22.17 11.57
C LEU A 160 -8.27 22.67 10.82
N ASP A 161 -9.46 22.22 11.20
CA ASP A 161 -10.76 22.79 10.80
C ASP A 161 -11.29 23.66 11.93
N THR A 162 -11.07 24.97 11.83
CA THR A 162 -11.49 25.92 12.87
C THR A 162 -13.01 26.01 13.00
N ARG A 163 -13.77 25.72 11.93
CA ARG A 163 -15.23 25.70 11.93
C ARG A 163 -15.78 24.58 12.83
N ARG A 164 -15.08 23.43 12.87
CA ARG A 164 -15.49 22.27 13.67
C ARG A 164 -14.73 22.14 14.99
N ASN A 165 -13.75 23.01 15.23
CA ASN A 165 -12.78 22.86 16.32
C ASN A 165 -12.12 21.48 16.34
N PHE A 166 -11.71 21.00 15.17
CA PHE A 166 -11.19 19.66 15.02
C PHE A 166 -9.79 19.68 14.43
N VAL A 167 -8.91 18.85 14.98
CA VAL A 167 -7.53 18.66 14.49
C VAL A 167 -7.38 17.24 13.96
N TYR A 168 -7.07 17.13 12.68
CA TYR A 168 -6.78 15.85 12.03
C TYR A 168 -5.28 15.58 12.14
N LYS A 169 -4.88 14.63 12.99
CA LYS A 169 -3.49 14.38 13.37
C LYS A 169 -2.83 13.32 12.50
N ASP A 170 -3.40 12.23 12.26
CA ASP A 170 -2.72 11.01 11.79
C ASP A 170 -2.47 10.95 10.28
N LEU A 171 -2.31 12.10 9.61
CA LEU A 171 -2.08 12.17 8.16
C LEU A 171 -0.72 11.58 7.74
N TYR A 172 0.23 11.45 8.68
CA TYR A 172 1.51 10.77 8.44
C TYR A 172 1.35 9.28 8.10
N GLN A 173 0.18 8.71 8.33
CA GLN A 173 -0.11 7.33 7.95
C GLN A 173 -0.26 7.15 6.44
N TYR A 174 -0.56 8.21 5.69
CA TYR A 174 -0.56 8.16 4.22
C TYR A 174 0.86 8.18 3.66
N THR A 175 1.05 7.66 2.44
CA THR A 175 2.32 7.78 1.72
C THR A 175 2.64 9.23 1.39
N GLY A 176 1.63 10.03 1.11
CA GLY A 176 1.79 11.47 0.85
C GLY A 176 0.55 12.28 1.19
N VAL A 177 0.77 13.55 1.52
CA VAL A 177 -0.26 14.57 1.70
C VAL A 177 -0.09 15.62 0.62
N ILE A 178 -1.16 15.87 -0.13
CA ILE A 178 -1.20 16.87 -1.20
C ILE A 178 -2.00 18.07 -0.68
N GLU A 179 -1.37 19.21 -0.55
CA GLU A 179 -2.06 20.46 -0.24
C GLU A 179 -2.74 21.03 -1.49
N SER A 180 -4.02 21.33 -1.39
CA SER A 180 -4.80 21.90 -2.49
C SER A 180 -5.43 23.21 -2.07
N HIS A 181 -5.00 24.29 -2.69
CA HIS A 181 -5.49 25.65 -2.45
C HIS A 181 -6.53 26.10 -3.48
N LYS A 182 -6.77 25.30 -4.53
CA LYS A 182 -7.73 25.60 -5.59
C LYS A 182 -8.82 24.54 -5.66
N VAL A 183 -10.01 24.96 -6.09
CA VAL A 183 -11.15 24.05 -6.27
C VAL A 183 -11.26 23.65 -7.75
N ASP A 184 -11.36 24.60 -8.64
CA ASP A 184 -11.72 24.39 -10.04
C ASP A 184 -10.50 24.14 -10.92
N GLY A 185 -10.69 23.39 -11.99
CA GLY A 185 -9.67 23.07 -12.97
C GLY A 185 -8.88 21.80 -12.66
N PHE A 186 -7.93 21.49 -13.55
CA PHE A 186 -6.87 20.52 -13.34
C PHE A 186 -5.52 21.24 -13.43
N GLY A 187 -4.76 21.24 -12.33
CA GLY A 187 -3.42 21.82 -12.31
C GLY A 187 -2.42 20.96 -13.08
N SER A 188 -1.43 21.60 -13.67
CA SER A 188 -0.38 20.95 -14.45
C SER A 188 0.76 20.38 -13.58
N THR A 189 0.79 20.78 -12.32
CA THR A 189 1.78 20.35 -11.33
C THR A 189 1.12 20.00 -10.00
N ILE A 190 1.85 19.32 -9.13
CA ILE A 190 1.34 18.96 -7.80
C ILE A 190 1.09 20.21 -6.92
N SER A 191 1.86 21.27 -7.10
CA SER A 191 1.66 22.55 -6.39
C SER A 191 0.43 23.34 -6.85
N GLU A 192 -0.12 22.98 -8.01
CA GLU A 192 -1.35 23.56 -8.56
C GLU A 192 -2.54 22.61 -8.43
N PHE A 193 -2.45 21.62 -7.57
CA PHE A 193 -3.49 20.61 -7.41
C PHE A 193 -4.83 21.22 -7.04
N CYS A 194 -5.87 20.91 -7.84
CA CYS A 194 -7.24 21.34 -7.61
C CYS A 194 -8.07 20.19 -7.04
N ASN A 195 -8.86 20.45 -5.98
CA ASN A 195 -9.55 19.37 -5.26
C ASN A 195 -10.99 19.09 -5.73
N GLY A 196 -11.58 19.98 -6.53
CA GLY A 196 -12.96 19.83 -7.01
C GLY A 196 -14.01 19.68 -5.89
N ASN A 197 -13.63 19.94 -4.64
CA ASN A 197 -14.41 19.66 -3.44
C ASN A 197 -14.86 18.17 -3.31
N ASN A 198 -14.21 17.26 -4.04
CA ASN A 198 -14.51 15.83 -3.95
C ASN A 198 -13.30 14.96 -4.33
N SER A 199 -13.24 13.79 -3.71
CA SER A 199 -12.13 12.84 -3.90
C SER A 199 -12.08 12.26 -5.32
N GLY A 200 -13.20 12.20 -6.05
CA GLY A 200 -13.23 11.72 -7.43
C GLY A 200 -12.48 12.65 -8.38
N HIS A 201 -12.67 13.95 -8.25
CA HIS A 201 -11.92 14.97 -8.98
C HIS A 201 -10.40 14.83 -8.70
N CYS A 202 -10.05 14.66 -7.41
CA CYS A 202 -8.67 14.43 -7.03
C CYS A 202 -8.07 13.16 -7.66
N GLY A 203 -8.85 12.09 -7.78
CA GLY A 203 -8.43 10.87 -8.45
C GLY A 203 -8.12 11.06 -9.93
N ILE A 204 -8.96 11.83 -10.63
CA ILE A 204 -8.72 12.19 -12.04
C ILE A 204 -7.44 13.01 -12.17
N GLN A 205 -7.29 14.05 -11.36
CA GLN A 205 -6.10 14.89 -11.41
C GLN A 205 -4.83 14.13 -11.05
N LEU A 206 -4.89 13.21 -10.08
CA LEU A 206 -3.75 12.34 -9.78
C LEU A 206 -3.38 11.50 -11.02
N ALA A 207 -4.34 10.90 -11.72
CA ALA A 207 -4.09 10.14 -12.93
C ALA A 207 -3.44 10.99 -14.04
N LEU A 208 -3.92 12.23 -14.22
CA LEU A 208 -3.33 13.19 -15.16
C LEU A 208 -1.87 13.50 -14.81
N LEU A 209 -1.60 13.80 -13.54
CA LEU A 209 -0.26 14.11 -13.04
C LEU A 209 0.67 12.89 -13.08
N LEU A 210 0.14 11.66 -12.95
CA LEU A 210 0.89 10.41 -13.14
C LEU A 210 1.20 10.12 -14.61
N GLY A 211 0.70 10.93 -15.56
CA GLY A 211 1.05 10.85 -16.98
C GLY A 211 0.30 9.76 -17.73
N TYR A 212 -0.81 9.22 -17.19
CA TYR A 212 -1.67 8.28 -17.93
C TYR A 212 -2.26 8.97 -19.16
N THR A 213 -2.20 8.29 -20.31
CA THR A 213 -2.71 8.82 -21.58
C THR A 213 -4.20 8.63 -21.76
N LYS A 214 -4.76 7.56 -21.16
CA LYS A 214 -6.20 7.30 -21.11
C LYS A 214 -6.66 7.03 -19.69
N ILE A 215 -7.66 7.75 -19.23
CA ILE A 215 -8.18 7.71 -17.87
C ILE A 215 -9.65 7.33 -17.94
N TYR A 216 -9.98 6.15 -17.43
CA TYR A 216 -11.33 5.60 -17.44
C TYR A 216 -12.02 5.81 -16.09
N LEU A 217 -13.21 6.42 -16.09
CA LEU A 217 -13.98 6.74 -14.89
C LEU A 217 -15.03 5.66 -14.63
N LEU A 218 -14.90 4.91 -13.54
CA LEU A 218 -15.85 3.91 -13.07
C LEU A 218 -16.58 4.39 -11.81
N GLY A 219 -17.90 4.27 -11.76
CA GLY A 219 -18.67 4.68 -10.58
C GLY A 219 -18.72 6.19 -10.36
N PHE A 220 -18.67 7.00 -11.42
CA PHE A 220 -18.81 8.45 -11.41
C PHE A 220 -20.23 8.86 -11.79
N ASP A 221 -21.25 8.30 -11.16
CA ASP A 221 -22.67 8.54 -11.49
C ASP A 221 -23.10 9.97 -11.24
N LEU A 222 -22.64 10.57 -10.15
CA LEU A 222 -22.84 11.98 -9.75
C LEU A 222 -24.34 12.38 -9.74
N LYS A 223 -25.24 11.49 -9.27
CA LYS A 223 -26.69 11.71 -9.21
C LYS A 223 -27.15 11.86 -7.77
N SER A 224 -28.12 12.79 -7.56
CA SER A 224 -28.77 13.01 -6.26
C SER A 224 -29.99 12.09 -6.02
N SER A 225 -30.57 11.51 -7.08
CA SER A 225 -31.75 10.64 -7.00
C SER A 225 -31.36 9.18 -6.83
N GLY A 226 -32.18 8.43 -6.07
CA GLY A 226 -31.98 7.00 -5.87
C GLY A 226 -30.86 6.66 -4.89
N GLN A 227 -30.24 5.51 -5.12
CA GLN A 227 -29.08 5.02 -4.36
C GLN A 227 -27.86 5.92 -4.63
N THR A 228 -27.12 6.25 -3.59
CA THR A 228 -25.96 7.16 -3.70
C THR A 228 -24.65 6.45 -3.99
N HIS A 229 -24.50 5.22 -3.48
CA HIS A 229 -23.30 4.41 -3.60
C HIS A 229 -23.65 2.96 -3.89
N PHE A 230 -22.77 2.23 -4.57
CA PHE A 230 -22.97 0.79 -4.83
C PHE A 230 -22.89 -0.09 -3.58
N HIS A 231 -22.29 0.41 -2.50
CA HIS A 231 -22.18 -0.27 -1.22
C HIS A 231 -23.02 0.41 -0.15
N GLN A 232 -23.38 -0.34 0.90
CA GLN A 232 -24.22 0.15 2.00
C GLN A 232 -23.42 0.62 3.23
N SER A 233 -22.11 0.76 3.12
CA SER A 233 -21.21 1.06 4.26
C SER A 233 -21.33 2.50 4.79
N TYR A 234 -22.01 3.41 4.08
CA TYR A 234 -22.24 4.78 4.55
C TYR A 234 -23.54 4.87 5.36
N LYS A 235 -23.46 5.59 6.50
CA LYS A 235 -24.63 5.91 7.31
C LYS A 235 -25.60 6.82 6.54
N GLU A 236 -26.87 6.84 6.93
CA GLU A 236 -27.90 7.69 6.30
C GLU A 236 -27.50 9.16 6.27
N ALA A 237 -26.92 9.68 7.35
CA ALA A 237 -26.44 11.07 7.44
C ALA A 237 -25.37 11.39 6.36
N ASP A 238 -24.48 10.44 6.06
CA ASP A 238 -23.44 10.61 5.04
C ASP A 238 -24.07 10.60 3.64
N GLN A 239 -25.03 9.71 3.39
CA GLN A 239 -25.78 9.66 2.14
C GLN A 239 -26.57 10.94 1.90
N LYS A 240 -27.22 11.49 2.93
CA LYS A 240 -27.93 12.78 2.88
C LYS A 240 -26.94 13.93 2.59
N SER A 241 -25.79 13.93 3.25
CA SER A 241 -24.74 14.93 3.00
C SER A 241 -24.25 14.88 1.55
N PHE A 242 -24.04 13.67 1.00
CA PHE A 242 -23.68 13.50 -0.40
C PHE A 242 -24.75 14.03 -1.35
N LYS A 243 -26.04 13.66 -1.15
CA LYS A 243 -27.16 14.11 -1.99
C LYS A 243 -27.24 15.66 -2.06
N ASN A 244 -26.93 16.34 -0.96
CA ASN A 244 -26.95 17.80 -0.91
C ASN A 244 -25.80 18.46 -1.69
N LYS A 245 -24.70 17.74 -1.95
CA LYS A 245 -23.46 18.28 -2.54
C LYS A 245 -23.20 17.78 -3.96
N VAL A 246 -23.79 16.65 -4.35
CA VAL A 246 -23.45 15.96 -5.59
C VAL A 246 -23.68 16.78 -6.85
N ASN A 247 -24.69 17.66 -6.86
CA ASN A 247 -24.92 18.57 -8.01
C ASN A 247 -23.76 19.58 -8.17
N ASN A 248 -23.21 20.07 -7.06
CA ASN A 248 -22.02 20.95 -7.11
C ASN A 248 -20.80 20.17 -7.60
N TYR A 249 -20.61 18.93 -7.15
CA TYR A 249 -19.51 18.08 -7.62
C TYR A 249 -19.62 17.81 -9.13
N ALA A 250 -20.83 17.54 -9.61
CA ALA A 250 -21.09 17.33 -11.02
C ALA A 250 -20.83 18.60 -11.85
N ALA A 251 -21.28 19.75 -11.35
CA ALA A 251 -21.05 21.05 -12.01
C ALA A 251 -19.56 21.41 -12.08
N THR A 252 -18.84 21.30 -10.95
CA THR A 252 -17.39 21.55 -10.90
C THR A 252 -16.63 20.65 -11.88
N LEU A 253 -16.91 19.34 -11.88
CA LEU A 253 -16.24 18.42 -12.78
C LEU A 253 -16.59 18.68 -14.25
N SER A 254 -17.86 18.99 -14.57
CA SER A 254 -18.29 19.30 -15.94
C SER A 254 -17.61 20.55 -16.47
N ASN A 255 -17.52 21.60 -15.65
CA ASN A 255 -16.83 22.85 -16.02
C ASN A 255 -15.33 22.61 -16.23
N THR A 256 -14.71 21.86 -15.32
CA THR A 256 -13.29 21.49 -15.44
C THR A 256 -13.01 20.70 -16.73
N LEU A 257 -13.86 19.74 -17.07
CA LEU A 257 -13.73 18.97 -18.32
C LEU A 257 -13.91 19.84 -19.57
N ALA A 258 -14.81 20.85 -19.53
CA ALA A 258 -15.01 21.80 -20.63
C ALA A 258 -13.77 22.67 -20.87
N GLU A 259 -13.05 23.02 -19.82
CA GLU A 259 -11.85 23.85 -19.86
C GLU A 259 -10.56 23.05 -20.09
N TYR A 260 -10.59 21.75 -19.90
CA TYR A 260 -9.40 20.91 -20.01
C TYR A 260 -8.87 20.87 -21.45
N LYS A 261 -7.59 21.20 -21.63
CA LYS A 261 -6.89 21.27 -22.93
C LYS A 261 -5.69 20.32 -23.00
N GLY A 262 -5.53 19.42 -22.02
CA GLY A 262 -4.46 18.43 -22.06
C GLY A 262 -4.63 17.40 -23.16
N SER A 263 -3.59 16.66 -23.44
CA SER A 263 -3.56 15.61 -24.47
C SER A 263 -4.10 14.25 -24.01
N GLN A 264 -4.28 14.08 -22.69
CA GLN A 264 -4.78 12.82 -22.13
C GLN A 264 -6.31 12.71 -22.34
N GLU A 265 -6.78 11.53 -22.66
CA GLU A 265 -8.20 11.24 -22.79
C GLU A 265 -8.82 10.86 -21.44
N ILE A 266 -9.90 11.56 -21.06
CA ILE A 266 -10.73 11.17 -19.91
C ILE A 266 -12.03 10.60 -20.46
N ILE A 267 -12.38 9.37 -20.05
CA ILE A 267 -13.49 8.60 -20.63
C ILE A 267 -14.40 8.10 -19.51
N ASN A 268 -15.68 8.45 -19.58
CA ASN A 268 -16.70 7.95 -18.66
C ASN A 268 -17.16 6.53 -19.06
N LEU A 269 -17.23 5.61 -18.09
CA LEU A 269 -17.66 4.22 -18.33
C LEU A 269 -19.08 3.93 -17.79
N SER A 270 -19.78 4.92 -17.28
CA SER A 270 -21.16 4.76 -16.81
C SER A 270 -22.14 5.49 -17.71
N SER A 271 -22.97 4.76 -18.45
CA SER A 271 -24.06 5.35 -19.22
C SER A 271 -25.13 5.99 -18.33
N SER A 272 -25.21 5.59 -17.06
CA SER A 272 -26.10 6.18 -16.07
C SER A 272 -25.57 7.46 -15.44
N SER A 273 -24.30 7.82 -15.66
CA SER A 273 -23.68 9.03 -15.12
C SER A 273 -24.31 10.29 -15.74
N ILE A 274 -24.34 11.37 -14.95
CA ILE A 274 -24.65 12.69 -15.50
C ILE A 274 -23.61 13.13 -16.55
N LEU A 275 -22.40 12.63 -16.48
CA LEU A 275 -21.34 12.89 -17.45
C LEU A 275 -21.65 12.28 -18.84
N ALA A 276 -22.53 11.28 -18.92
CA ALA A 276 -22.87 10.62 -20.18
C ALA A 276 -23.56 11.56 -21.18
N THR A 277 -24.16 12.67 -20.71
CA THR A 277 -24.79 13.68 -21.53
C THR A 277 -23.89 14.90 -21.81
N SER A 278 -22.68 14.92 -21.23
CA SER A 278 -21.74 16.03 -21.43
C SER A 278 -21.05 15.94 -22.79
N PRO A 279 -20.98 17.04 -23.56
CA PRO A 279 -20.24 17.05 -24.83
C PRO A 279 -18.71 17.05 -24.64
N HIS A 280 -18.23 17.21 -23.41
CA HIS A 280 -16.82 17.39 -23.08
C HIS A 280 -16.12 16.11 -22.64
N ILE A 281 -16.84 14.97 -22.59
CA ILE A 281 -16.29 13.67 -22.20
C ILE A 281 -16.95 12.56 -23.04
N LYS A 282 -16.14 11.67 -23.58
CA LYS A 282 -16.66 10.45 -24.23
C LYS A 282 -17.25 9.50 -23.20
N THR A 283 -18.34 8.82 -23.55
CA THR A 283 -18.89 7.71 -22.79
C THR A 283 -18.74 6.42 -23.60
N GLN A 284 -18.18 5.39 -22.97
CA GLN A 284 -18.00 4.04 -23.54
C GLN A 284 -18.55 2.99 -22.56
N SER A 285 -18.80 1.78 -23.04
CA SER A 285 -19.10 0.68 -22.14
C SER A 285 -17.79 0.10 -21.57
N PHE A 286 -17.86 -0.40 -20.33
CA PHE A 286 -16.71 -1.07 -19.73
C PHE A 286 -16.27 -2.30 -20.55
N ASN A 287 -17.22 -3.07 -21.06
CA ASN A 287 -16.93 -4.28 -21.84
C ASN A 287 -16.20 -3.97 -23.15
N ASP A 288 -16.54 -2.86 -23.82
CA ASP A 288 -15.86 -2.44 -25.06
C ASP A 288 -14.41 -2.05 -24.76
N VAL A 289 -14.18 -1.40 -23.63
CA VAL A 289 -12.83 -1.01 -23.18
C VAL A 289 -12.01 -2.24 -22.85
N ILE A 290 -12.48 -3.13 -21.97
CA ILE A 290 -11.76 -4.34 -21.56
C ILE A 290 -11.49 -5.27 -22.74
N GLY A 291 -12.41 -5.36 -23.70
CA GLY A 291 -12.21 -6.14 -24.94
C GLY A 291 -11.14 -5.56 -25.87
N SER A 292 -10.93 -4.24 -25.83
CA SER A 292 -9.97 -3.52 -26.70
C SER A 292 -8.62 -3.25 -26.06
N VAL A 293 -8.59 -3.20 -24.74
CA VAL A 293 -7.39 -2.90 -23.95
C VAL A 293 -6.86 -4.21 -23.35
N LYS A 294 -5.67 -4.60 -23.74
CA LYS A 294 -5.04 -5.77 -23.12
C LYS A 294 -4.61 -5.40 -21.71
N PRO A 295 -5.00 -6.19 -20.68
CA PRO A 295 -4.31 -6.12 -19.39
C PRO A 295 -2.82 -6.30 -19.64
N ILE A 296 -1.99 -5.75 -18.79
CA ILE A 296 -0.58 -6.09 -18.79
C ILE A 296 -0.55 -7.62 -18.64
N SER A 297 -0.29 -8.31 -19.76
CA SER A 297 -0.54 -9.76 -19.90
C SER A 297 0.38 -10.52 -18.95
N ILE A 298 -0.22 -11.07 -17.90
CA ILE A 298 0.49 -11.96 -16.96
C ILE A 298 0.83 -13.31 -17.61
N ASN A 299 0.22 -13.64 -18.76
CA ASN A 299 0.41 -14.90 -19.48
C ASN A 299 1.34 -14.83 -20.70
N GLY A 300 1.96 -13.69 -20.99
CA GLY A 300 2.94 -13.57 -22.04
C GLY A 300 4.34 -13.66 -21.49
N ASN A 301 5.19 -14.50 -22.05
CA ASN A 301 6.62 -14.72 -21.80
C ASN A 301 7.08 -14.26 -20.40
N ARG A 302 7.33 -15.20 -19.49
CA ARG A 302 7.92 -14.94 -18.20
C ARG A 302 9.25 -14.21 -18.39
N THR A 303 9.22 -12.88 -18.33
CA THR A 303 10.39 -12.01 -18.39
C THR A 303 10.79 -11.64 -16.97
N LEU A 304 11.95 -11.02 -16.78
CA LEU A 304 12.31 -10.44 -15.48
C LEU A 304 11.41 -9.25 -15.10
N ASP A 305 10.68 -8.66 -16.05
CA ASP A 305 9.75 -7.56 -15.78
C ASP A 305 8.66 -7.94 -14.79
N ASN A 306 8.27 -9.23 -14.75
CA ASN A 306 7.31 -9.78 -13.79
C ASN A 306 7.97 -10.36 -12.53
N LEU A 307 9.25 -10.10 -12.31
CA LEU A 307 9.96 -10.45 -11.09
C LEU A 307 10.17 -9.19 -10.25
N MET A 308 9.74 -9.22 -9.00
CA MET A 308 10.02 -8.18 -8.02
C MET A 308 11.00 -8.70 -6.99
N VAL A 309 12.17 -8.10 -6.91
CA VAL A 309 13.10 -8.38 -5.81
C VAL A 309 12.63 -7.62 -4.58
N VAL A 310 12.36 -8.35 -3.50
CA VAL A 310 11.85 -7.77 -2.25
C VAL A 310 12.79 -8.07 -1.09
N GLY A 311 12.87 -7.15 -0.14
CA GLY A 311 13.66 -7.31 1.07
C GLY A 311 13.36 -6.21 2.06
N TYR A 312 13.85 -6.35 3.28
CA TYR A 312 13.73 -5.31 4.29
C TYR A 312 15.00 -5.20 5.13
N TYR A 313 15.16 -4.04 5.73
CA TYR A 313 16.22 -3.76 6.71
C TYR A 313 15.64 -2.99 7.89
N THR A 314 16.28 -3.08 9.05
CA THR A 314 15.88 -2.28 10.22
C THR A 314 16.53 -0.90 10.14
N VAL A 315 15.69 0.15 10.18
CA VAL A 315 16.15 1.55 10.13
C VAL A 315 16.92 1.93 11.40
N ASN A 316 17.84 2.87 11.29
CA ASN A 316 18.73 3.32 12.35
C ASN A 316 19.61 2.19 12.95
N THR A 317 19.95 1.20 12.12
CA THR A 317 20.85 0.12 12.46
C THR A 317 21.91 -0.04 11.37
N PRO A 318 23.03 -0.76 11.63
CA PRO A 318 24.02 -1.04 10.60
C PRO A 318 23.50 -1.80 9.37
N TYR A 319 22.34 -2.41 9.44
CA TYR A 319 21.68 -3.06 8.30
C TYR A 319 21.23 -2.08 7.22
N GLU A 320 21.09 -0.81 7.55
CA GLU A 320 20.73 0.25 6.59
C GLU A 320 21.87 0.48 5.56
N GLU A 321 23.12 0.44 6.00
CA GLU A 321 24.28 0.53 5.10
C GLU A 321 24.37 -0.71 4.18
N GLU A 322 24.13 -1.91 4.72
CA GLU A 322 24.08 -3.13 3.92
C GLU A 322 23.01 -3.08 2.85
N ALA A 323 21.83 -2.58 3.20
CA ALA A 323 20.71 -2.41 2.25
C ALA A 323 21.06 -1.44 1.10
N GLN A 324 21.88 -0.41 1.35
CA GLN A 324 22.35 0.49 0.28
C GLN A 324 23.21 -0.25 -0.75
N ASN A 325 24.05 -1.20 -0.33
CA ASN A 325 24.85 -2.03 -1.24
C ASN A 325 23.95 -2.91 -2.12
N LEU A 326 22.91 -3.52 -1.52
CA LEU A 326 21.91 -4.28 -2.27
C LEU A 326 21.18 -3.39 -3.28
N LEU A 327 20.67 -2.23 -2.84
CA LEU A 327 19.98 -1.26 -3.70
C LEU A 327 20.86 -0.79 -4.87
N GLN A 328 22.12 -0.47 -4.62
CA GLN A 328 23.07 -0.07 -5.69
C GLN A 328 23.26 -1.18 -6.72
N SER A 329 23.37 -2.44 -6.27
CA SER A 329 23.54 -3.58 -7.16
C SER A 329 22.28 -3.83 -8.02
N LEU A 330 21.09 -3.72 -7.44
CA LEU A 330 19.82 -3.88 -8.15
C LEU A 330 19.58 -2.76 -9.16
N ASN A 331 19.84 -1.50 -8.76
CA ASN A 331 19.76 -0.33 -9.65
C ASN A 331 20.72 -0.42 -10.83
N LYS A 332 21.97 -0.83 -10.58
CA LYS A 332 22.98 -1.01 -11.63
C LYS A 332 22.55 -2.02 -12.70
N LEU A 333 21.80 -3.03 -12.32
CA LEU A 333 21.32 -4.09 -13.20
C LEU A 333 19.92 -3.81 -13.78
N GLY A 334 19.28 -2.70 -13.39
CA GLY A 334 17.92 -2.36 -13.82
C GLY A 334 16.85 -3.34 -13.37
N ILE A 335 17.04 -3.98 -12.21
CA ILE A 335 16.12 -5.00 -11.68
C ILE A 335 15.02 -4.32 -10.88
N ASN A 336 13.76 -4.68 -11.13
CA ASN A 336 12.62 -4.22 -10.34
C ASN A 336 12.77 -4.67 -8.89
N HIS A 337 12.65 -3.75 -7.95
CA HIS A 337 12.83 -4.06 -6.53
C HIS A 337 12.00 -3.19 -5.60
N ASP A 338 11.75 -3.71 -4.39
CA ASP A 338 11.07 -3.05 -3.29
C ASP A 338 11.77 -3.45 -1.99
N ILE A 339 12.78 -2.67 -1.61
CA ILE A 339 13.58 -2.88 -0.40
C ILE A 339 13.14 -1.86 0.64
N SER A 340 12.52 -2.33 1.72
CA SER A 340 11.80 -1.48 2.67
C SER A 340 12.54 -1.34 4.01
N GLY A 341 12.64 -0.11 4.51
CA GLY A 341 13.08 0.17 5.88
C GLY A 341 11.96 -0.10 6.89
N VAL A 342 12.23 -0.90 7.91
CA VAL A 342 11.27 -1.22 8.99
C VAL A 342 11.84 -0.85 10.35
N LYS A 343 10.97 -0.55 11.32
CA LYS A 343 11.42 -0.32 12.69
C LYS A 343 11.89 -1.64 13.31
N THR A 344 12.94 -1.58 14.16
CA THR A 344 13.37 -2.75 14.90
C THR A 344 12.27 -3.25 15.85
N LEU A 345 12.14 -4.55 15.95
CA LEU A 345 11.23 -5.24 16.89
C LEU A 345 11.92 -5.63 18.19
N GLY A 346 13.05 -4.99 18.52
CA GLY A 346 13.75 -5.11 19.80
C GLY A 346 14.73 -6.28 19.91
N SER A 347 14.67 -7.28 19.02
CA SER A 347 15.66 -8.37 18.99
C SER A 347 15.93 -8.86 17.58
N TRP A 348 17.10 -9.44 17.39
CA TRP A 348 17.46 -10.05 16.11
C TRP A 348 16.49 -11.15 15.70
N GLN A 349 16.06 -11.99 16.64
CA GLN A 349 15.09 -13.06 16.42
C GLN A 349 13.73 -12.51 15.96
N ALA A 350 13.22 -11.47 16.64
CA ALA A 350 11.96 -10.84 16.27
C ALA A 350 12.05 -10.21 14.87
N ASN A 351 13.15 -9.53 14.57
CA ASN A 351 13.39 -8.92 13.26
C ASN A 351 13.46 -9.97 12.15
N THR A 352 14.10 -11.12 12.35
CA THR A 352 14.16 -12.18 11.33
C THR A 352 12.83 -12.91 11.16
N ARG A 353 12.07 -13.13 12.23
CA ARG A 353 10.72 -13.73 12.17
C ARG A 353 9.68 -12.88 11.49
N PHE A 354 9.91 -11.58 11.39
CA PHE A 354 9.08 -10.66 10.63
C PHE A 354 9.01 -11.03 9.14
N LYS A 355 10.01 -11.72 8.61
CA LYS A 355 10.13 -12.13 7.20
C LYS A 355 8.85 -12.78 6.66
N ALA A 356 8.22 -13.67 7.42
CA ALA A 356 7.01 -14.37 6.99
C ALA A 356 5.84 -13.41 6.72
N GLY A 357 5.59 -12.49 7.65
CA GLY A 357 4.57 -11.43 7.48
C GLY A 357 4.93 -10.49 6.33
N PHE A 358 6.19 -10.06 6.27
CA PHE A 358 6.68 -9.21 5.18
C PHE A 358 6.48 -9.86 3.80
N MET A 359 6.78 -11.15 3.65
CA MET A 359 6.57 -11.85 2.39
C MET A 359 5.09 -11.93 2.00
N LEU A 360 4.19 -12.15 2.96
CA LEU A 360 2.76 -12.11 2.73
C LEU A 360 2.31 -10.73 2.25
N ASP A 361 2.79 -9.68 2.92
CA ASP A 361 2.48 -8.30 2.57
C ASP A 361 2.97 -7.96 1.15
N MET A 362 4.16 -8.45 0.76
CA MET A 362 4.70 -8.26 -0.58
C MET A 362 3.94 -9.05 -1.66
N LEU A 363 3.47 -10.27 -1.37
CA LEU A 363 2.60 -11.03 -2.28
C LEU A 363 1.27 -10.30 -2.52
N ILE A 364 0.74 -9.64 -1.49
CA ILE A 364 -0.46 -8.80 -1.60
C ILE A 364 -0.17 -7.50 -2.36
N LYS A 365 0.95 -6.85 -2.06
CA LYS A 365 1.35 -5.56 -2.66
C LYS A 365 1.67 -5.68 -4.14
N TRP A 366 2.27 -6.79 -4.57
CA TRP A 366 2.74 -7.03 -5.93
C TRP A 366 2.02 -8.23 -6.57
N PRO A 367 0.68 -8.20 -6.74
CA PRO A 367 -0.12 -9.39 -7.08
C PRO A 367 0.21 -9.98 -8.45
N ASN A 368 0.77 -9.16 -9.34
CA ASN A 368 1.10 -9.54 -10.72
C ASN A 368 2.59 -9.90 -10.88
N HIS A 369 3.33 -9.96 -9.78
CA HIS A 369 4.75 -10.25 -9.78
C HIS A 369 5.04 -11.52 -9.00
N ARG A 370 5.98 -12.29 -9.50
CA ARG A 370 6.70 -13.30 -8.73
C ARG A 370 7.67 -12.58 -7.81
N LEU A 371 7.84 -13.07 -6.61
CA LEU A 371 8.74 -12.45 -5.65
C LEU A 371 10.07 -13.20 -5.58
N LEU A 372 11.14 -12.44 -5.52
CA LEU A 372 12.46 -12.93 -5.13
C LEU A 372 12.89 -12.17 -3.88
N TYR A 373 12.66 -12.79 -2.72
CA TYR A 373 13.16 -12.23 -1.47
C TYR A 373 14.67 -12.37 -1.40
N VAL A 374 15.35 -11.32 -0.98
CA VAL A 374 16.78 -11.29 -0.75
C VAL A 374 17.07 -10.55 0.56
N ASP A 375 17.85 -11.17 1.46
CA ASP A 375 18.29 -10.50 2.69
C ASP A 375 19.07 -9.21 2.37
N CYS A 376 18.91 -8.18 3.19
CA CYS A 376 19.48 -6.85 2.94
C CYS A 376 21.01 -6.81 2.90
N ASP A 377 21.68 -7.84 3.44
CA ASP A 377 23.14 -7.98 3.44
C ASP A 377 23.68 -8.74 2.21
N ALA A 378 22.89 -8.80 1.15
CA ALA A 378 23.29 -9.43 -0.10
C ALA A 378 23.72 -8.40 -1.16
N VAL A 379 24.44 -8.89 -2.15
CA VAL A 379 24.75 -8.15 -3.40
C VAL A 379 24.35 -9.01 -4.59
N VAL A 380 23.67 -8.40 -5.56
CA VAL A 380 23.31 -9.03 -6.83
C VAL A 380 24.35 -8.67 -7.87
N HIS A 381 25.16 -9.65 -8.27
CA HIS A 381 26.30 -9.45 -9.18
C HIS A 381 25.93 -9.51 -10.65
N LYS A 382 24.85 -10.24 -10.99
CA LYS A 382 24.38 -10.49 -12.36
C LYS A 382 22.88 -10.53 -12.42
N SER A 383 22.33 -10.35 -13.62
CA SER A 383 20.91 -10.56 -13.87
C SER A 383 20.45 -11.96 -13.41
N PRO A 384 19.38 -12.07 -12.64
CA PRO A 384 18.88 -13.35 -12.11
C PRO A 384 18.07 -14.12 -13.17
N ASP A 385 18.73 -14.46 -14.29
CA ASP A 385 18.13 -14.99 -15.50
C ASP A 385 17.46 -16.36 -15.34
N LEU A 386 17.81 -17.11 -14.31
CA LEU A 386 17.11 -18.35 -13.92
C LEU A 386 15.61 -18.14 -13.84
N PHE A 387 15.19 -17.00 -13.27
CA PHE A 387 13.79 -16.71 -13.00
C PHE A 387 13.00 -16.26 -14.24
N LYS A 388 13.62 -16.06 -15.41
CA LYS A 388 12.90 -15.76 -16.65
C LYS A 388 11.86 -16.83 -17.00
N ASN A 389 12.22 -18.10 -16.80
CA ASN A 389 11.38 -19.26 -17.13
C ASN A 389 11.13 -20.17 -15.91
N TYR A 390 11.32 -19.66 -14.69
CA TYR A 390 11.19 -20.45 -13.49
C TYR A 390 9.72 -20.65 -13.13
N SER A 391 9.36 -21.88 -12.77
CA SER A 391 7.97 -22.22 -12.42
C SER A 391 7.96 -23.22 -11.27
N CYS A 392 7.55 -22.75 -10.11
CA CYS A 392 7.18 -23.53 -8.93
C CYS A 392 6.52 -22.59 -7.93
N ASP A 393 5.79 -23.09 -6.95
CA ASP A 393 5.19 -22.25 -5.92
C ASP A 393 6.28 -21.57 -5.10
N ILE A 394 7.26 -22.33 -4.61
CA ILE A 394 8.37 -21.80 -3.82
C ILE A 394 9.70 -22.43 -4.22
N ALA A 395 10.78 -21.64 -4.15
CA ALA A 395 12.13 -22.19 -4.18
C ALA A 395 13.00 -21.56 -3.11
N VAL A 396 13.70 -22.40 -2.39
CA VAL A 396 14.72 -22.07 -1.39
C VAL A 396 15.91 -22.98 -1.61
N ARG A 397 17.00 -22.76 -0.89
CA ARG A 397 18.11 -23.70 -0.94
C ARG A 397 18.14 -24.60 0.29
N TRP A 398 18.22 -25.89 0.08
CA TRP A 398 18.66 -26.84 1.10
C TRP A 398 20.13 -27.16 0.88
N GLN A 399 20.95 -26.91 1.90
CA GLN A 399 22.40 -27.05 1.83
C GLN A 399 22.92 -27.97 2.93
N ASP A 400 23.81 -28.87 2.54
CA ASP A 400 24.61 -29.64 3.48
C ASP A 400 25.82 -28.86 3.96
N PHE A 401 25.87 -28.61 5.25
CA PHE A 401 27.07 -28.08 5.93
C PHE A 401 27.71 -29.16 6.79
N ARG A 402 28.94 -28.94 7.24
CA ARG A 402 29.63 -29.89 8.15
C ARG A 402 28.90 -30.06 9.48
N TRP A 403 28.25 -28.99 9.95
CA TRP A 403 27.56 -28.94 11.24
C TRP A 403 26.08 -29.29 11.15
N ARG A 404 25.48 -29.24 9.97
CA ARG A 404 24.06 -29.56 9.75
C ARG A 404 23.82 -30.03 8.32
N LYS A 405 23.04 -31.09 8.21
CA LYS A 405 22.56 -31.62 6.94
C LYS A 405 21.22 -31.00 6.57
N ASN A 406 20.99 -30.84 5.28
CA ASN A 406 19.74 -30.33 4.72
C ASN A 406 19.24 -29.05 5.37
N GLU A 407 20.16 -28.08 5.57
CA GLU A 407 19.82 -26.77 6.15
C GLU A 407 19.03 -25.93 5.13
N CYS A 408 17.80 -25.55 5.47
CA CYS A 408 17.01 -24.62 4.67
C CYS A 408 17.57 -23.20 4.83
N LEU A 409 17.94 -22.58 3.72
CA LEU A 409 18.46 -21.20 3.71
C LEU A 409 17.36 -20.24 3.27
N SER A 410 17.02 -19.28 4.13
CA SER A 410 15.97 -18.29 3.91
C SER A 410 16.49 -16.92 3.44
N GLY A 411 17.79 -16.81 3.14
CA GLY A 411 18.38 -15.55 2.67
C GLY A 411 17.95 -15.18 1.23
N THR A 412 17.67 -16.19 0.40
CA THR A 412 17.05 -16.01 -0.92
C THR A 412 15.86 -16.97 -1.02
N ILE A 413 14.68 -16.42 -1.31
CA ILE A 413 13.43 -17.15 -1.46
C ILE A 413 12.71 -16.69 -2.73
N TYR A 414 12.43 -17.61 -3.64
CA TYR A 414 11.53 -17.35 -4.75
C TYR A 414 10.11 -17.79 -4.38
N MET A 415 9.12 -16.99 -4.72
CA MET A 415 7.70 -17.34 -4.61
C MET A 415 6.93 -16.94 -5.86
N GLU A 416 6.16 -17.87 -6.42
CA GLU A 416 5.09 -17.54 -7.35
C GLU A 416 4.00 -16.80 -6.58
N ASN A 417 3.23 -15.90 -7.21
CA ASN A 417 2.15 -15.22 -6.51
C ASN A 417 0.83 -15.97 -6.72
N ASN A 418 0.50 -16.83 -5.79
CA ASN A 418 -0.73 -17.60 -5.77
C ASN A 418 -1.22 -17.90 -4.35
N GLU A 419 -2.37 -18.52 -4.19
CA GLU A 419 -2.96 -18.79 -2.88
C GLU A 419 -2.13 -19.77 -2.03
N ARG A 420 -1.42 -20.73 -2.65
CA ARG A 420 -0.55 -21.67 -1.91
C ARG A 420 0.62 -20.95 -1.27
N THR A 421 1.27 -20.03 -1.97
CA THR A 421 2.39 -19.24 -1.41
C THR A 421 1.94 -18.27 -0.33
N LYS A 422 0.77 -17.67 -0.46
CA LYS A 422 0.16 -16.88 0.61
C LYS A 422 -0.09 -17.75 1.84
N ARG A 423 -0.63 -18.95 1.64
CA ARG A 423 -0.85 -19.91 2.72
C ARG A 423 0.45 -20.35 3.40
N ILE A 424 1.55 -20.51 2.65
CA ILE A 424 2.88 -20.75 3.22
C ILE A 424 3.28 -19.61 4.14
N CYS A 425 3.15 -18.37 3.69
CA CYS A 425 3.51 -17.21 4.49
C CYS A 425 2.67 -17.08 5.77
N GLU A 426 1.36 -17.37 5.70
CA GLU A 426 0.46 -17.39 6.86
C GLU A 426 0.90 -18.46 7.87
N LEU A 427 1.07 -19.71 7.45
CA LEU A 427 1.49 -20.80 8.33
C LEU A 427 2.86 -20.52 8.95
N TRP A 428 3.81 -20.02 8.17
CA TRP A 428 5.14 -19.66 8.64
C TRP A 428 5.10 -18.53 9.67
N ARG A 429 4.29 -17.49 9.42
CA ARG A 429 4.04 -16.40 10.36
C ARG A 429 3.43 -16.91 11.66
N ASP A 430 2.42 -17.78 11.56
CA ASP A 430 1.71 -18.32 12.73
C ASP A 430 2.64 -19.19 13.59
N ILE A 431 3.51 -20.00 12.99
CA ILE A 431 4.55 -20.75 13.73
C ILE A 431 5.51 -19.77 14.39
N ASN A 432 5.99 -18.75 13.68
CA ASN A 432 6.91 -17.76 14.24
C ASN A 432 6.32 -17.01 15.45
N ILE A 433 5.02 -16.70 15.42
CA ILE A 433 4.30 -16.06 16.53
C ILE A 433 4.17 -17.02 17.71
N ASN A 434 3.77 -18.26 17.46
CA ASN A 434 3.56 -19.27 18.51
C ASN A 434 4.87 -19.67 19.22
N GLU A 435 6.00 -19.67 18.50
CA GLU A 435 7.33 -19.88 19.11
C GLU A 435 7.72 -18.79 20.12
N GLY A 436 7.19 -17.58 19.95
CA GLY A 436 7.53 -16.42 20.80
C GLY A 436 8.96 -15.91 20.59
N ASN A 437 9.22 -14.71 21.08
CA ASN A 437 10.54 -14.04 20.92
C ASN A 437 11.67 -14.68 21.74
N GLU A 438 11.34 -15.43 22.76
CA GLU A 438 12.28 -16.13 23.64
C GLU A 438 12.86 -17.42 23.01
N SER A 439 12.21 -17.97 21.98
CA SER A 439 12.65 -19.21 21.34
C SER A 439 13.95 -19.00 20.57
N SER A 440 14.91 -19.91 20.75
CA SER A 440 16.15 -19.96 19.97
C SER A 440 15.98 -20.55 18.57
N ARG A 441 14.78 -21.06 18.22
CA ARG A 441 14.49 -21.67 16.92
C ARG A 441 14.57 -20.62 15.83
N MET A 442 15.34 -20.91 14.78
CA MET A 442 15.54 -20.04 13.63
C MET A 442 14.28 -20.00 12.76
N GLU A 443 13.92 -18.85 12.22
CA GLU A 443 12.77 -18.68 11.34
C GLU A 443 12.81 -19.54 10.08
N GLN A 444 14.01 -19.80 9.56
CA GLN A 444 14.23 -20.67 8.40
C GLN A 444 13.86 -22.14 8.66
N TRP A 445 13.96 -22.60 9.91
CA TRP A 445 13.52 -23.97 10.26
C TRP A 445 11.99 -24.05 10.34
N ASN A 446 11.34 -22.95 10.68
CA ASN A 446 9.88 -22.86 10.64
C ASN A 446 9.40 -22.85 9.19
N LEU A 447 10.10 -22.14 8.29
CA LEU A 447 9.83 -22.21 6.85
C LEU A 447 9.97 -23.63 6.31
N ASP A 448 11.06 -24.35 6.66
CA ASP A 448 11.27 -25.74 6.26
C ASP A 448 10.14 -26.65 6.75
N THR A 449 9.68 -26.45 7.99
CA THR A 449 8.53 -27.18 8.55
C THR A 449 7.27 -26.96 7.70
N VAL A 450 6.98 -25.71 7.33
CA VAL A 450 5.81 -25.37 6.52
C VAL A 450 5.93 -25.96 5.11
N ILE A 451 7.10 -25.85 4.47
CA ILE A 451 7.31 -26.45 3.14
C ILE A 451 7.09 -27.96 3.19
N ASN A 452 7.58 -28.64 4.23
CA ASN A 452 7.38 -30.08 4.39
C ASN A 452 5.90 -30.44 4.61
N GLN A 453 5.15 -29.63 5.35
CA GLN A 453 3.70 -29.79 5.51
C GLN A 453 2.96 -29.59 4.17
N MET A 454 3.34 -28.59 3.38
CA MET A 454 2.71 -28.32 2.09
C MET A 454 2.93 -29.42 1.04
N LYS A 455 3.93 -30.29 1.21
CA LYS A 455 4.15 -31.42 0.31
C LYS A 455 3.02 -32.47 0.33
N GLU A 456 2.10 -32.39 1.29
CA GLU A 456 0.88 -33.18 1.32
C GLU A 456 -0.16 -32.73 0.27
N ASP A 457 -0.06 -31.48 -0.22
CA ASP A 457 -0.87 -30.98 -1.34
C ASP A 457 -0.26 -31.47 -2.67
N PRO A 458 -0.99 -32.29 -3.47
CA PRO A 458 -0.46 -32.82 -4.72
C PRO A 458 -0.17 -31.77 -5.79
N ASP A 459 -0.78 -30.60 -5.69
CA ASP A 459 -0.58 -29.49 -6.62
C ASP A 459 0.56 -28.55 -6.19
N PHE A 460 1.15 -28.79 -5.01
CA PHE A 460 2.24 -27.96 -4.51
C PHE A 460 3.57 -28.31 -5.19
N SER A 461 4.24 -27.29 -5.68
CA SER A 461 5.52 -27.41 -6.35
C SER A 461 6.62 -26.61 -5.66
N TYR A 462 7.77 -27.25 -5.44
CA TYR A 462 8.92 -26.60 -4.83
C TYR A 462 10.22 -26.99 -5.54
N LYS A 463 11.23 -26.13 -5.46
CA LYS A 463 12.55 -26.39 -6.06
C LYS A 463 13.69 -25.99 -5.13
N ASN A 464 14.82 -26.68 -5.32
CA ASN A 464 16.07 -26.29 -4.68
C ASN A 464 16.79 -25.24 -5.54
N LEU A 465 17.08 -24.06 -4.98
CA LEU A 465 17.84 -23.02 -5.69
C LEU A 465 19.29 -23.45 -5.91
N PRO A 466 19.87 -23.17 -7.08
CA PRO A 466 21.27 -23.44 -7.32
C PRO A 466 22.19 -22.56 -6.44
N PRO A 467 23.41 -23.00 -6.11
CA PRO A 467 24.30 -22.32 -5.17
C PRO A 467 24.67 -20.89 -5.58
N GLU A 468 24.71 -20.59 -6.87
CA GLU A 468 25.02 -19.24 -7.38
C GLU A 468 23.97 -18.18 -7.01
N TYR A 469 22.74 -18.61 -6.64
CA TYR A 469 21.67 -17.71 -6.21
C TYR A 469 21.54 -17.57 -4.68
N THR A 470 22.39 -18.27 -3.94
CA THR A 470 22.30 -18.34 -2.47
C THR A 470 23.69 -18.38 -1.84
N MET A 471 24.69 -17.87 -2.54
CA MET A 471 26.09 -17.99 -2.12
C MET A 471 26.34 -17.24 -0.81
N ILE A 472 26.81 -17.96 0.21
CA ILE A 472 27.30 -17.35 1.45
C ILE A 472 28.81 -17.15 1.29
N PHE A 473 29.28 -15.91 1.41
CA PHE A 473 30.62 -15.46 1.03
C PHE A 473 31.77 -16.26 1.62
N ASP A 474 31.62 -16.83 2.79
CA ASP A 474 32.66 -17.61 3.49
C ASP A 474 32.39 -19.12 3.47
N SER A 475 31.24 -19.56 4.00
CA SER A 475 30.97 -20.96 4.23
C SER A 475 30.68 -21.76 2.95
N MET A 476 30.16 -21.10 1.90
CA MET A 476 29.86 -21.76 0.62
C MET A 476 30.92 -21.54 -0.45
N ARG A 477 31.71 -20.45 -0.39
CA ARG A 477 32.77 -20.20 -1.38
C ARG A 477 33.79 -21.35 -1.46
N GLY A 478 34.19 -21.88 -0.31
CA GLY A 478 35.10 -23.05 -0.26
C GLY A 478 34.48 -24.35 -0.79
N MET A 479 33.16 -24.48 -0.71
CA MET A 479 32.42 -25.64 -1.23
C MET A 479 32.19 -25.56 -2.75
N TYR A 480 32.11 -24.34 -3.28
CA TYR A 480 31.83 -24.04 -4.69
C TYR A 480 32.83 -23.08 -5.29
N PRO A 481 34.16 -23.40 -5.32
CA PRO A 481 35.22 -22.46 -5.68
C PRO A 481 35.14 -21.96 -7.12
N ASN A 482 34.52 -22.72 -8.03
CA ASN A 482 34.39 -22.39 -9.44
C ASN A 482 33.06 -21.72 -9.80
N ILE A 483 32.17 -21.46 -8.83
CA ILE A 483 30.89 -20.80 -9.07
C ILE A 483 31.05 -19.29 -8.88
N ASN A 484 30.71 -18.54 -9.93
CA ASN A 484 30.55 -17.09 -9.85
C ASN A 484 29.12 -16.78 -9.39
N PRO A 485 28.92 -16.18 -8.20
CA PRO A 485 27.57 -15.93 -7.68
C PRO A 485 26.78 -14.96 -8.56
N VAL A 486 25.47 -15.18 -8.58
CA VAL A 486 24.47 -14.24 -9.04
C VAL A 486 24.01 -13.39 -7.86
N ILE A 487 23.73 -14.05 -6.72
CA ILE A 487 23.37 -13.41 -5.45
C ILE A 487 24.33 -13.94 -4.37
N GLU A 488 25.00 -13.02 -3.67
CA GLU A 488 25.95 -13.35 -2.61
C GLU A 488 25.59 -12.66 -1.31
N HIS A 489 25.54 -13.41 -0.20
CA HIS A 489 25.16 -12.98 1.14
C HIS A 489 26.42 -12.80 2.00
N PHE A 490 26.54 -11.63 2.64
CA PHE A 490 27.73 -11.24 3.43
C PHE A 490 27.58 -11.45 4.93
N GLN A 491 26.44 -12.02 5.38
CA GLN A 491 26.18 -12.44 6.76
C GLN A 491 26.44 -11.32 7.78
N ALA A 492 25.87 -10.14 7.54
CA ALA A 492 25.99 -8.97 8.42
C ALA A 492 25.58 -9.29 9.87
N SER A 493 24.65 -10.23 10.05
CA SER A 493 24.23 -10.71 11.37
C SER A 493 25.39 -11.22 12.24
N ARG A 494 26.45 -11.76 11.65
CA ARG A 494 27.63 -12.20 12.42
C ARG A 494 28.42 -11.02 13.02
N ARG A 495 28.34 -9.84 12.39
CA ARG A 495 28.99 -8.61 12.83
C ARG A 495 28.12 -7.80 13.79
N PHE A 496 26.79 -7.79 13.58
CA PHE A 496 25.90 -6.82 14.20
C PHE A 496 24.90 -7.41 15.21
N LYS A 497 24.78 -8.75 15.28
CA LYS A 497 23.79 -9.42 16.13
C LYS A 497 23.85 -8.99 17.62
N SER A 498 25.06 -8.76 18.14
CA SER A 498 25.26 -8.28 19.50
C SER A 498 24.75 -6.85 19.73
N ASN A 499 24.79 -6.00 18.71
CA ASN A 499 24.40 -4.60 18.80
C ASN A 499 22.88 -4.41 18.75
N VAL A 500 22.17 -5.31 18.06
CA VAL A 500 20.70 -5.27 17.93
C VAL A 500 19.98 -5.77 19.18
N ASN A 501 20.65 -6.59 20.01
CA ASN A 501 20.09 -7.11 21.25
C ASN A 501 20.31 -6.19 22.48
N GLN A 502 20.91 -5.02 22.28
CA GLN A 502 21.20 -4.05 23.35
C GLN A 502 20.36 -2.76 23.29
N GLY A 503 19.39 -2.68 22.35
CA GLY A 503 18.53 -1.52 22.11
C GLY A 503 17.12 -1.65 22.69
#